data_8eb406b52ac53483575534cd55046ee0
#
_entry.id   8eb406b52ac53483575534cd55046ee0
#
_cell.length_a   1.000
_cell.length_b   1.000
_cell.length_c   1.000
_cell.angle_alpha   90.00
_cell.angle_beta   90.00
_cell.angle_gamma   90.00
#
_symmetry.space_group_name_H-M   'P 1'
#
loop_
_entity.id
_entity.type
_entity.pdbx_description
1 polymer ?
#
loop_
_entity_poly.entity_id
_entity_poly.type
_entity_poly.pdbx_seq_one_letter_code
_entity_poly.pdbx_strand_id
1 'polypeptide(L)'
;MVVVQFGKGVVTLVTFEGLRLEEGMPIYLQIIRYLERGIAAGTVRDGDELPSRRVLSARLGVNPNTIQKAFRALEDAGVITSRAGAKSEVSLTPERAAAIRRRLLEEEAAALVGALRQMGLDREQAAALVLQLWDRQEESP
;
A
#
# COMPACT_ATOMS: atom_id res chain seq x y z
N MET A 1 5.42 -1.58 10.59
CA MET A 1 4.38 -2.53 11.01
C MET A 1 4.71 -3.06 12.39
N VAL A 2 3.78 -2.98 13.33
CA VAL A 2 3.98 -3.45 14.70
C VAL A 2 3.19 -4.74 14.90
N VAL A 3 3.85 -5.78 15.43
CA VAL A 3 3.20 -7.03 15.79
C VAL A 3 2.79 -6.96 17.24
N VAL A 4 1.49 -7.10 17.49
CA VAL A 4 0.93 -7.13 18.85
C VAL A 4 0.32 -8.50 19.08
N GLN A 5 0.71 -9.14 20.17
CA GLN A 5 0.22 -10.46 20.52
C GLN A 5 -0.93 -10.34 21.53
N PHE A 6 -2.11 -10.79 21.13
CA PHE A 6 -3.29 -10.84 21.99
C PHE A 6 -3.76 -12.28 22.15
N GLY A 7 -3.77 -12.81 23.37
CA GLY A 7 -4.33 -14.12 23.66
C GLY A 7 -3.79 -15.25 22.78
N LYS A 8 -4.65 -15.89 21.98
CA LYS A 8 -4.28 -17.04 21.13
C LYS A 8 -3.81 -16.65 19.71
N GLY A 9 -3.64 -15.38 19.38
CA GLY A 9 -3.29 -14.97 18.03
C GLY A 9 -2.25 -13.85 17.98
N VAL A 10 -1.57 -13.76 16.84
CA VAL A 10 -0.70 -12.63 16.52
C VAL A 10 -1.51 -11.69 15.63
N VAL A 11 -1.81 -10.49 16.12
CA VAL A 11 -2.44 -9.43 15.34
C VAL A 11 -1.37 -8.42 14.98
N THR A 12 -1.25 -8.13 13.70
CA THR A 12 -0.33 -7.11 13.21
C THR A 12 -1.09 -5.80 13.00
N LEU A 13 -0.55 -4.73 13.55
CA LEU A 13 -1.08 -3.39 13.35
C LEU A 13 -0.35 -2.72 12.20
N VAL A 14 -1.09 -2.27 11.20
CA VAL A 14 -0.54 -1.48 10.09
C VAL A 14 -0.35 -0.04 10.57
N THR A 15 0.88 0.43 10.68
CA THR A 15 1.19 1.71 11.30
C THR A 15 1.29 2.89 10.33
N PHE A 16 1.47 2.64 9.06
CA PHE A 16 1.70 3.66 8.03
C PHE A 16 2.98 4.49 8.24
N GLU A 17 3.91 4.03 9.07
CA GLU A 17 5.17 4.74 9.35
C GLU A 17 6.05 4.92 8.11
N GLY A 18 6.00 3.98 7.19
CA GLY A 18 6.75 4.05 5.92
C GLY A 18 6.13 4.94 4.85
N LEU A 19 4.92 5.47 5.10
CA LEU A 19 4.24 6.31 4.12
C LEU A 19 4.87 7.71 4.09
N ARG A 20 5.38 8.09 2.92
CA ARG A 20 5.85 9.44 2.61
C ARG A 20 4.87 10.09 1.66
N LEU A 21 4.22 11.15 2.11
CA LEU A 21 3.26 11.88 1.27
C LEU A 21 4.01 12.71 0.24
N GLU A 22 3.59 12.62 -1.00
CA GLU A 22 4.17 13.32 -2.15
C GLU A 22 3.16 14.30 -2.76
N GLU A 23 3.67 15.33 -3.42
CA GLU A 23 2.85 16.24 -4.20
C GLU A 23 2.45 15.60 -5.54
N GLY A 24 1.35 16.06 -6.13
CA GLY A 24 0.92 15.64 -7.45
C GLY A 24 -0.03 14.45 -7.49
N MET A 25 -0.29 13.81 -6.35
CA MET A 25 -1.28 12.74 -6.22
C MET A 25 -2.18 13.02 -5.02
N PRO A 26 -3.50 12.82 -5.13
CA PRO A 26 -4.40 12.96 -3.99
C PRO A 26 -3.97 12.10 -2.81
N ILE A 27 -3.98 12.66 -1.61
CA ILE A 27 -3.49 11.98 -0.40
C ILE A 27 -4.25 10.68 -0.14
N TYR A 28 -5.58 10.67 -0.34
CA TYR A 28 -6.37 9.45 -0.11
C TYR A 28 -5.93 8.29 -1.01
N LEU A 29 -5.51 8.56 -2.24
CA LEU A 29 -4.97 7.53 -3.15
C LEU A 29 -3.60 7.03 -2.68
N GLN A 30 -2.77 7.90 -2.11
CA GLN A 30 -1.49 7.49 -1.54
C GLN A 30 -1.66 6.56 -0.35
N ILE A 31 -2.67 6.80 0.48
CA ILE A 31 -3.01 5.93 1.62
C ILE A 31 -3.47 4.56 1.11
N ILE A 32 -4.38 4.54 0.14
CA ILE A 32 -4.87 3.30 -0.48
C ILE A 32 -3.70 2.51 -1.07
N ARG A 33 -2.85 3.17 -1.85
CA ARG A 33 -1.71 2.54 -2.52
C ARG A 33 -0.69 1.98 -1.53
N TYR A 34 -0.45 2.68 -0.44
CA TYR A 34 0.43 2.19 0.61
C TYR A 34 -0.05 0.85 1.18
N LEU A 35 -1.35 0.74 1.49
CA LEU A 35 -1.94 -0.50 1.97
C LEU A 35 -1.88 -1.59 0.89
N GLU A 36 -2.24 -1.28 -0.34
CA GLU A 36 -2.20 -2.23 -1.45
C GLU A 36 -0.79 -2.76 -1.74
N ARG A 37 0.22 -1.91 -1.63
CA ARG A 37 1.63 -2.33 -1.76
C ARG A 37 2.02 -3.31 -0.65
N GLY A 38 1.59 -3.07 0.57
CA GLY A 38 1.79 -3.99 1.68
C GLY A 38 1.11 -5.34 1.46
N ILE A 39 -0.09 -5.33 0.89
CA ILE A 39 -0.80 -6.56 0.51
C ILE A 39 -0.03 -7.29 -0.60
N ALA A 40 0.40 -6.58 -1.62
CA ALA A 40 1.18 -7.15 -2.73
C ALA A 40 2.51 -7.77 -2.25
N ALA A 41 3.17 -7.12 -1.29
CA ALA A 41 4.42 -7.60 -0.70
C ALA A 41 4.23 -8.74 0.31
N GLY A 42 2.99 -8.99 0.76
CA GLY A 42 2.69 -9.98 1.78
C GLY A 42 2.98 -9.51 3.21
N THR A 43 3.27 -8.22 3.40
CA THR A 43 3.50 -7.64 4.73
C THR A 43 2.20 -7.22 5.42
N VAL A 44 1.14 -6.97 4.64
CA VAL A 44 -0.22 -6.74 5.12
C VAL A 44 -1.05 -7.97 4.79
N ARG A 45 -1.67 -8.56 5.79
CA ARG A 45 -2.37 -9.84 5.70
C ARG A 45 -3.81 -9.74 6.17
N ASP A 46 -4.60 -10.73 5.80
CA ASP A 46 -5.95 -10.88 6.32
C ASP A 46 -5.96 -10.87 7.85
N GLY A 47 -6.87 -10.10 8.43
CA GLY A 47 -7.00 -9.97 9.88
C GLY A 47 -6.11 -8.89 10.51
N ASP A 48 -5.18 -8.30 9.78
CA ASP A 48 -4.36 -7.21 10.31
C ASP A 48 -5.22 -6.00 10.65
N GLU A 49 -4.94 -5.36 11.78
CA GLU A 49 -5.66 -4.18 12.23
C GLU A 49 -5.11 -2.90 11.62
N LEU A 50 -6.00 -1.96 11.35
CA LEU A 50 -5.67 -0.61 10.93
C LEU A 50 -5.80 0.34 12.13
N PRO A 51 -4.98 1.41 12.19
CA PRO A 51 -5.19 2.44 13.20
C PRO A 51 -6.55 3.09 12.99
N SER A 52 -7.10 3.67 14.05
CA SER A 52 -8.34 4.45 13.93
C SER A 52 -8.11 5.62 12.98
N ARG A 53 -9.18 6.08 12.34
CA ARG A 53 -9.14 7.23 11.43
C ARG A 53 -8.56 8.46 12.11
N ARG A 54 -8.95 8.69 13.36
CA ARG A 54 -8.45 9.80 14.19
C ARG A 54 -6.96 9.71 14.44
N VAL A 55 -6.46 8.53 14.83
CA VAL A 55 -5.04 8.31 15.08
C VAL A 55 -4.22 8.49 13.81
N LEU A 56 -4.68 7.93 12.70
CA LEU A 56 -3.99 8.04 11.41
C LEU A 56 -3.98 9.47 10.90
N SER A 57 -5.09 10.19 11.03
CA SER A 57 -5.18 11.61 10.69
C SER A 57 -4.14 12.44 11.48
N ALA A 58 -4.04 12.20 12.78
CA ALA A 58 -3.08 12.90 13.63
C ALA A 58 -1.63 12.56 13.25
N ARG A 59 -1.33 11.28 12.99
CA ARG A 59 0.03 10.84 12.62
C ARG A 59 0.50 11.38 11.28
N LEU A 60 -0.38 11.39 10.29
CA LEU A 60 -0.05 11.87 8.95
C LEU A 60 -0.18 13.39 8.81
N GLY A 61 -0.81 14.06 9.77
CA GLY A 61 -1.07 15.49 9.71
C GLY A 61 -2.03 15.87 8.58
N VAL A 62 -3.01 15.02 8.30
CA VAL A 62 -3.97 15.23 7.21
C VAL A 62 -5.40 15.35 7.75
N ASN A 63 -6.27 15.93 6.93
CA ASN A 63 -7.68 16.11 7.28
C ASN A 63 -8.35 14.75 7.53
N PRO A 64 -9.12 14.58 8.62
CA PRO A 64 -9.87 13.36 8.89
C PRO A 64 -10.78 12.93 7.75
N ASN A 65 -11.33 13.85 6.97
CA ASN A 65 -12.16 13.54 5.80
C ASN A 65 -11.37 12.81 4.70
N THR A 66 -10.09 13.12 4.57
CA THR A 66 -9.19 12.45 3.64
C THR A 66 -8.97 10.98 4.04
N ILE A 67 -8.77 10.74 5.34
CA ILE A 67 -8.67 9.37 5.87
C ILE A 67 -9.98 8.62 5.67
N GLN A 68 -11.10 9.27 5.97
CA GLN A 68 -12.43 8.68 5.78
C GLN A 68 -12.68 8.28 4.32
N LYS A 69 -12.26 9.12 3.38
CA LYS A 69 -12.39 8.84 1.94
C LYS A 69 -11.57 7.61 1.53
N ALA A 70 -10.33 7.50 2.03
CA ALA A 70 -9.49 6.34 1.76
C ALA A 70 -10.09 5.05 2.35
N PHE A 71 -10.52 5.08 3.60
CA PHE A 71 -11.10 3.92 4.27
C PHE A 71 -12.41 3.48 3.62
N ARG A 72 -13.25 4.44 3.24
CA ARG A 72 -14.50 4.13 2.55
C ARG A 72 -14.25 3.45 1.20
N ALA A 73 -13.29 3.93 0.44
CA ALA A 73 -12.91 3.30 -0.83
C ALA A 73 -12.41 1.86 -0.62
N LEU A 74 -11.62 1.63 0.41
CA LEU A 74 -11.12 0.30 0.77
C LEU A 74 -12.25 -0.63 1.26
N GLU A 75 -13.20 -0.10 2.02
CA GLU A 75 -14.40 -0.85 2.44
C GLU A 75 -15.27 -1.22 1.25
N ASP A 76 -15.54 -0.27 0.36
CA ASP A 76 -16.34 -0.50 -0.85
C ASP A 76 -15.69 -1.53 -1.78
N ALA A 77 -14.37 -1.57 -1.83
CA ALA A 77 -13.61 -2.58 -2.56
C ALA A 77 -13.54 -3.93 -1.83
N GLY A 78 -14.01 -4.01 -0.59
CA GLY A 78 -13.96 -5.22 0.22
C GLY A 78 -12.58 -5.60 0.73
N VAL A 79 -11.65 -4.65 0.78
CA VAL A 79 -10.28 -4.86 1.25
C VAL A 79 -10.17 -4.75 2.77
N ILE A 80 -10.99 -3.90 3.36
CA ILE A 80 -11.10 -3.75 4.81
C ILE A 80 -12.56 -3.87 5.25
N THR A 81 -12.74 -4.22 6.51
CA THR A 81 -14.05 -4.21 7.16
C THR A 81 -13.99 -3.38 8.42
N SER A 82 -15.05 -2.62 8.67
CA SER A 82 -15.20 -1.89 9.93
C SER A 82 -15.84 -2.81 10.97
N ARG A 83 -15.27 -2.78 12.16
CA ARG A 83 -15.86 -3.42 13.34
C ARG A 83 -16.45 -2.39 14.28
N ALA A 84 -17.24 -2.85 15.26
CA ALA A 84 -17.81 -2.00 16.29
C ALA A 84 -16.71 -1.18 16.98
N GLY A 85 -16.94 0.14 17.17
CA GLY A 85 -16.03 1.02 17.88
C GLY A 85 -14.89 1.62 17.08
N ALA A 86 -15.09 1.96 15.82
CA ALA A 86 -14.14 2.65 14.95
C ALA A 86 -12.87 1.86 14.58
N LYS A 87 -12.83 0.55 14.86
CA LYS A 87 -11.74 -0.33 14.42
C LYS A 87 -12.03 -0.88 13.02
N SER A 88 -10.99 -0.92 12.21
CA SER A 88 -11.02 -1.56 10.89
C SER A 88 -9.95 -2.63 10.83
N GLU A 89 -10.23 -3.68 10.08
CA GLU A 89 -9.26 -4.74 9.84
C GLU A 89 -9.23 -5.12 8.36
N VAL A 90 -8.09 -5.64 7.94
CA VAL A 90 -7.90 -6.15 6.59
C VAL A 90 -8.72 -7.44 6.43
N SER A 91 -9.49 -7.52 5.35
CA SER A 91 -10.34 -8.65 5.01
C SER A 91 -10.01 -9.11 3.59
N LEU A 92 -9.19 -10.17 3.49
CA LEU A 92 -8.69 -10.66 2.22
C LEU A 92 -8.82 -12.16 2.12
N THR A 93 -9.26 -12.63 0.94
CA THR A 93 -9.04 -14.01 0.52
C THR A 93 -7.71 -14.10 -0.21
N PRO A 94 -7.08 -15.29 -0.31
CA PRO A 94 -5.86 -15.46 -1.11
C PRO A 94 -6.03 -15.02 -2.56
N GLU A 95 -7.19 -15.28 -3.15
CA GLU A 95 -7.50 -14.88 -4.53
C GLU A 95 -7.57 -13.38 -4.70
N ARG A 96 -8.17 -12.69 -3.74
CA ARG A 96 -8.28 -11.23 -3.76
C ARG A 96 -6.91 -10.57 -3.56
N ALA A 97 -6.11 -11.08 -2.66
CA ALA A 97 -4.73 -10.60 -2.44
C ALA A 97 -3.89 -10.78 -3.72
N ALA A 98 -3.99 -11.94 -4.37
CA ALA A 98 -3.28 -12.21 -5.63
C ALA A 98 -3.76 -11.27 -6.75
N ALA A 99 -5.06 -10.98 -6.83
CA ALA A 99 -5.61 -10.06 -7.82
C ALA A 99 -5.11 -8.62 -7.62
N ILE A 100 -5.07 -8.15 -6.37
CA ILE A 100 -4.52 -6.83 -6.02
C ILE A 100 -3.06 -6.75 -6.41
N ARG A 101 -2.27 -7.76 -6.06
CA ARG A 101 -0.84 -7.83 -6.40
C ARG A 101 -0.63 -7.74 -7.91
N ARG A 102 -1.32 -8.56 -8.68
CA ARG A 102 -1.19 -8.58 -10.15
C ARG A 102 -1.56 -7.23 -10.75
N ARG A 103 -2.70 -6.68 -10.37
CA ARG A 103 -3.15 -5.38 -10.87
C ARG A 103 -2.14 -4.28 -10.58
N LEU A 104 -1.69 -4.20 -9.34
CA LEU A 104 -0.76 -3.15 -8.90
C LEU A 104 0.60 -3.25 -9.63
N LEU A 105 1.14 -4.45 -9.76
CA LEU A 105 2.40 -4.68 -10.48
C LEU A 105 2.27 -4.31 -11.96
N GLU A 106 1.18 -4.69 -12.60
CA GLU A 106 0.93 -4.35 -14.00
C GLU A 106 0.77 -2.84 -14.20
N GLU A 107 0.02 -2.17 -13.35
CA GLU A 107 -0.17 -0.72 -13.41
C GLU A 107 1.14 0.05 -13.22
N GLU A 108 1.91 -0.30 -12.21
CA GLU A 108 3.19 0.39 -11.93
C GLU A 108 4.25 0.09 -12.98
N ALA A 109 4.34 -1.14 -13.43
CA ALA A 109 5.27 -1.50 -14.50
C ALA A 109 4.90 -0.82 -15.83
N ALA A 110 3.60 -0.77 -16.17
CA ALA A 110 3.13 -0.09 -17.38
C ALA A 110 3.43 1.40 -17.34
N ALA A 111 3.25 2.05 -16.20
CA ALA A 111 3.58 3.47 -16.01
C ALA A 111 5.08 3.72 -16.20
N LEU A 112 5.92 2.86 -15.64
CA LEU A 112 7.38 2.95 -15.80
C LEU A 112 7.79 2.77 -17.29
N VAL A 113 7.27 1.73 -17.93
CA VAL A 113 7.54 1.48 -19.36
C VAL A 113 7.12 2.68 -20.21
N GLY A 114 5.93 3.24 -19.95
CA GLY A 114 5.44 4.42 -20.67
C GLY A 114 6.38 5.62 -20.52
N ALA A 115 6.84 5.88 -19.30
CA ALA A 115 7.77 6.98 -19.02
C ALA A 115 9.12 6.81 -19.73
N LEU A 116 9.69 5.61 -19.68
CA LEU A 116 10.97 5.31 -20.33
C LEU A 116 10.87 5.42 -21.86
N ARG A 117 9.77 4.95 -22.44
CA ARG A 117 9.51 5.08 -23.87
C ARG A 117 9.39 6.53 -24.32
N GLN A 118 8.72 7.37 -23.52
CA GLN A 118 8.61 8.81 -23.80
C GLN A 118 9.96 9.52 -23.77
N MET A 119 10.92 9.01 -23.01
CA MET A 119 12.28 9.51 -22.97
C MET A 119 13.21 8.91 -24.04
N GLY A 120 12.65 8.11 -24.95
CA GLY A 120 13.37 7.58 -26.11
C GLY A 120 14.17 6.32 -25.87
N LEU A 121 13.99 5.63 -24.74
CA LEU A 121 14.68 4.36 -24.52
C LEU A 121 14.04 3.25 -25.33
N ASP A 122 14.88 2.39 -25.92
CA ASP A 122 14.43 1.13 -26.47
C ASP A 122 14.35 0.04 -25.37
N ARG A 123 13.87 -1.13 -25.74
CA ARG A 123 13.64 -2.23 -24.81
C ARG A 123 14.91 -2.65 -24.06
N GLU A 124 16.01 -2.78 -24.77
CA GLU A 124 17.30 -3.23 -24.22
C GLU A 124 17.88 -2.19 -23.27
N GLN A 125 17.82 -0.92 -23.63
CA GLN A 125 18.26 0.19 -22.80
C GLN A 125 17.42 0.27 -21.50
N ALA A 126 16.12 0.14 -21.62
CA ALA A 126 15.20 0.19 -20.46
C ALA A 126 15.47 -0.98 -19.50
N ALA A 127 15.60 -2.20 -20.03
CA ALA A 127 15.89 -3.38 -19.23
C ALA A 127 17.25 -3.26 -18.52
N ALA A 128 18.28 -2.80 -19.20
CA ALA A 128 19.61 -2.60 -18.62
C ALA A 128 19.58 -1.58 -17.49
N LEU A 129 18.87 -0.47 -17.68
CA LEU A 129 18.74 0.57 -16.66
C LEU A 129 18.02 0.05 -15.39
N VAL A 130 16.91 -0.66 -15.57
CA VAL A 130 16.15 -1.23 -14.46
C VAL A 130 17.01 -2.23 -13.67
N LEU A 131 17.71 -3.13 -14.34
CA LEU A 131 18.60 -4.11 -13.70
C LEU A 131 19.73 -3.42 -12.93
N GLN A 132 20.35 -2.41 -13.52
CA GLN A 132 21.44 -1.66 -12.88
C GLN A 132 20.97 -0.99 -11.58
N LEU A 133 19.78 -0.37 -11.62
CA LEU A 133 19.22 0.30 -10.44
C LEU A 133 18.76 -0.71 -9.38
N TRP A 134 18.26 -1.85 -9.80
CA TRP A 134 17.88 -2.94 -8.90
C TRP A 134 19.06 -3.40 -8.06
N ASP A 135 20.16 -3.73 -8.73
CA ASP A 135 21.36 -4.22 -8.07
C ASP A 135 21.97 -3.19 -7.09
N ARG A 136 21.93 -1.90 -7.44
CA ARG A 136 22.37 -0.82 -6.53
C ARG A 136 21.54 -0.74 -5.26
N GLN A 137 20.25 -1.01 -5.32
CA GLN A 137 19.39 -0.95 -4.15
C GLN A 137 19.65 -2.12 -3.19
N GLU A 138 20.07 -3.26 -3.71
CA GLU A 138 20.45 -4.41 -2.88
C GLU A 138 21.80 -4.19 -2.15
N GLU A 139 22.68 -3.39 -2.74
CA GLU A 139 23.99 -3.06 -2.14
C GLU A 139 23.94 -1.94 -1.08
N SER A 140 22.81 -1.23 -0.98
CA SER A 140 22.64 -0.17 0.02
C SER A 140 22.22 -0.77 1.37
N PRO A 141 22.99 -0.54 2.44
CA PRO A 141 22.64 -1.04 3.77
C PRO A 141 21.40 -0.38 4.34
#